data_ade2a127012f85383d908f456dcab905
#
_entry.id   ade2a127012f85383d908f456dcab905
#
_cell.length_a   1.000
_cell.length_b   1.000
_cell.length_c   1.000
_cell.angle_alpha   90.00
_cell.angle_beta   90.00
_cell.angle_gamma   90.00
#
_symmetry.space_group_name_H-M   'P 1'
#
loop_
_entity.id
_entity.type
_entity.pdbx_description
1 polymer ?
#
loop_
_entity_poly.entity_id
_entity_poly.type
_entity_poly.pdbx_seq_one_letter_code
_entity_poly.pdbx_strand_id
1 'polypeptide(L)'
;MYGNTQFGADVEEVSLTADQRQTLRSDLTHVATGLREVLPDDFAVGSEITSGTNGPRATIAVQPPLGSVVSAGYSPTPEKVSITDAEHDDLVHGLAASAALQVKQAMTDDAAPTAQ
;
A
#
# COMPACT_ATOMS: atom_id res chain seq x y z
N MET A 1 -19.60 -22.86 17.21
CA MET A 1 -19.83 -22.42 17.14
C MET A 1 -19.64 -21.66 17.11
N TYR A 2 -19.51 -21.93 17.03
CA TYR A 2 -19.60 -21.24 16.99
C TYR A 2 -19.27 -20.31 16.90
N GLY A 3 -19.05 -20.53 17.19
CA GLY A 3 -18.92 -19.73 17.04
C GLY A 3 -18.47 -18.86 16.81
N ASN A 4 -18.38 -19.09 16.77
CA ASN A 4 -18.26 -18.37 16.44
C ASN A 4 -18.32 -17.52 16.08
N THR A 5 -18.39 -17.75 16.16
CA THR A 5 -18.73 -16.99 15.74
C THR A 5 -18.92 -16.04 15.62
N GLN A 6 -18.98 -16.17 15.94
CA GLN A 6 -19.41 -15.43 15.76
C GLN A 6 -19.41 -14.54 15.62
N PHE A 7 -19.27 -14.73 15.84
CA PHE A 7 -19.48 -13.86 15.57
C PHE A 7 -19.61 -12.84 15.40
N GLY A 8 -19.91 -13.44 15.81
CA GLY A 8 -20.51 -12.46 15.37
C GLY A 8 -19.94 -11.34 15.15
N ALA A 9 -19.57 -11.10 15.65
CA ALA A 9 -19.19 -9.97 15.38
C ALA A 9 -18.84 -9.76 14.08
N ASP A 10 -18.63 -10.59 13.53
CA ASP A 10 -18.41 -10.42 12.29
C ASP A 10 -19.34 -9.64 11.61
N VAL A 11 -20.42 -9.53 12.05
CA VAL A 11 -21.44 -8.83 11.37
C VAL A 11 -21.16 -7.45 11.12
N GLU A 12 -20.39 -6.80 11.91
CA GLU A 12 -20.11 -5.45 11.65
C GLU A 12 -18.89 -5.29 10.83
N GLU A 13 -18.24 -6.35 10.50
CA GLU A 13 -17.03 -6.22 9.77
C GLU A 13 -17.28 -5.95 8.33
N VAL A 14 -16.43 -5.17 7.71
CA VAL A 14 -16.49 -4.96 6.29
C VAL A 14 -16.00 -6.21 5.62
N SER A 15 -16.76 -6.72 4.71
CA SER A 15 -16.43 -7.93 4.01
C SER A 15 -16.64 -7.71 2.53
N LEU A 16 -15.68 -8.06 1.72
CA LEU A 16 -15.76 -7.86 0.28
C LEU A 16 -16.15 -9.16 -0.41
N THR A 17 -16.94 -9.04 -1.46
CA THR A 17 -17.29 -10.19 -2.29
C THR A 17 -16.05 -10.57 -3.09
N ALA A 18 -16.10 -11.73 -3.74
CA ALA A 18 -15.00 -12.16 -4.58
C ALA A 18 -14.75 -11.16 -5.72
N ASP A 19 -15.83 -10.64 -6.31
CA ASP A 19 -15.71 -9.67 -7.39
C ASP A 19 -15.11 -8.36 -6.88
N GLN A 20 -15.50 -7.91 -5.71
CA GLN A 20 -14.97 -6.69 -5.14
C GLN A 20 -13.48 -6.85 -4.82
N ARG A 21 -13.11 -8.01 -4.30
CA ARG A 21 -11.71 -8.29 -4.00
C ARG A 21 -10.88 -8.32 -5.27
N GLN A 22 -11.44 -8.87 -6.35
CA GLN A 22 -10.77 -8.91 -7.64
C GLN A 22 -10.57 -7.49 -8.19
N THR A 23 -11.57 -6.63 -8.05
CA THR A 23 -11.47 -5.24 -8.48
C THR A 23 -10.37 -4.52 -7.70
N LEU A 24 -10.34 -4.71 -6.38
CA LEU A 24 -9.34 -4.08 -5.56
C LEU A 24 -7.94 -4.57 -5.92
N ARG A 25 -7.80 -5.87 -6.15
CA ARG A 25 -6.50 -6.43 -6.52
C ARG A 25 -6.03 -5.87 -7.86
N SER A 26 -6.95 -5.73 -8.81
CA SER A 26 -6.64 -5.16 -10.10
C SER A 26 -6.18 -3.71 -9.97
N ASP A 27 -6.87 -2.94 -9.15
CA ASP A 27 -6.51 -1.54 -8.93
C ASP A 27 -5.16 -1.41 -8.24
N LEU A 28 -4.87 -2.29 -7.27
CA LEU A 28 -3.58 -2.29 -6.61
C LEU A 28 -2.45 -2.63 -7.58
N THR A 29 -2.70 -3.57 -8.48
CA THR A 29 -1.73 -3.92 -9.50
C THR A 29 -1.46 -2.72 -10.40
N HIS A 30 -2.51 -1.95 -10.70
CA HIS A 30 -2.36 -0.78 -11.53
C HIS A 30 -1.50 0.28 -10.84
N VAL A 31 -1.69 0.49 -9.55
CA VAL A 31 -0.87 1.44 -8.79
C VAL A 31 0.58 0.96 -8.76
N ALA A 32 0.79 -0.33 -8.53
CA ALA A 32 2.14 -0.88 -8.50
C ALA A 32 2.83 -0.72 -9.84
N THR A 33 2.09 -0.91 -10.94
CA THR A 33 2.63 -0.72 -12.28
C THR A 33 3.01 0.75 -12.49
N GLY A 34 2.15 1.66 -12.07
CA GLY A 34 2.44 3.09 -12.17
C GLY A 34 3.71 3.46 -11.40
N LEU A 35 3.89 2.88 -10.21
CA LEU A 35 5.09 3.12 -9.43
C LEU A 35 6.34 2.60 -10.16
N ARG A 36 6.23 1.40 -10.75
CA ARG A 36 7.37 0.84 -11.46
C ARG A 36 7.74 1.64 -12.69
N GLU A 37 6.77 2.35 -13.25
CA GLU A 37 7.01 3.19 -14.41
C GLU A 37 7.74 4.48 -14.06
N VAL A 38 7.52 5.00 -12.86
CA VAL A 38 8.15 6.25 -12.47
C VAL A 38 9.39 6.06 -11.61
N LEU A 39 9.63 4.87 -11.11
CA LEU A 39 10.78 4.61 -10.24
C LEU A 39 11.82 3.79 -10.99
N PRO A 40 13.10 3.96 -10.65
CA PRO A 40 14.15 3.12 -11.22
C PRO A 40 13.96 1.65 -10.83
N ASP A 41 14.61 0.76 -11.57
CA ASP A 41 14.44 -0.67 -11.38
C ASP A 41 14.93 -1.18 -10.04
N ASP A 42 15.79 -0.47 -9.36
CA ASP A 42 16.30 -0.91 -8.06
C ASP A 42 15.36 -0.60 -6.92
N PHE A 43 14.19 -0.02 -7.20
CA PHE A 43 13.16 0.12 -6.19
C PHE A 43 12.21 -1.06 -6.34
N ALA A 44 11.94 -1.77 -5.25
CA ALA A 44 11.01 -2.89 -5.28
C ALA A 44 9.62 -2.40 -4.88
N VAL A 45 8.61 -2.82 -5.60
CA VAL A 45 7.23 -2.40 -5.35
C VAL A 45 6.39 -3.64 -5.09
N GLY A 46 5.59 -3.60 -4.05
CA GLY A 46 4.69 -4.71 -3.73
C GLY A 46 3.35 -4.20 -3.23
N SER A 47 2.37 -5.06 -3.28
CA SER A 47 1.06 -4.74 -2.74
C SER A 47 0.46 -6.00 -2.15
N GLU A 48 -0.43 -5.83 -1.18
CA GLU A 48 -1.12 -6.97 -0.60
C GLU A 48 -2.44 -6.54 -0.01
N ILE A 49 -3.33 -7.50 0.15
CA ILE A 49 -4.61 -7.30 0.80
C ILE A 49 -4.60 -8.21 2.02
N THR A 50 -4.83 -7.63 3.18
CA THR A 50 -4.89 -8.38 4.42
C THR A 50 -6.24 -8.18 5.07
N SER A 51 -6.59 -9.06 5.99
CA SER A 51 -7.81 -8.91 6.76
C SER A 51 -7.44 -8.42 8.14
N GLY A 52 -8.01 -7.32 8.53
CA GLY A 52 -7.75 -6.76 9.82
C GLY A 52 -8.98 -6.81 10.69
N THR A 53 -8.87 -6.28 11.89
CA THR A 53 -9.95 -6.26 12.86
C THR A 53 -11.15 -5.50 12.31
N ASN A 54 -10.90 -4.46 11.53
CA ASN A 54 -11.97 -3.63 11.00
C ASN A 54 -12.29 -3.95 9.55
N GLY A 55 -11.85 -5.09 9.05
CA GLY A 55 -12.14 -5.51 7.69
C GLY A 55 -10.88 -5.57 6.84
N PRO A 56 -11.04 -5.65 5.52
CA PRO A 56 -9.89 -5.77 4.63
C PRO A 56 -9.10 -4.49 4.56
N ARG A 57 -7.80 -4.63 4.36
CA ARG A 57 -6.91 -3.49 4.22
C ARG A 57 -5.94 -3.78 3.10
N ALA A 58 -5.80 -2.83 2.20
CA ALA A 58 -4.85 -2.94 1.11
C ALA A 58 -3.62 -2.11 1.46
N THR A 59 -2.45 -2.61 1.15
CA THR A 59 -1.22 -1.89 1.41
C THR A 59 -0.35 -1.95 0.17
N ILE A 60 0.25 -0.82 -0.18
CA ILE A 60 1.22 -0.74 -1.26
C ILE A 60 2.51 -0.27 -0.62
N ALA A 61 3.60 -0.95 -0.91
CA ALA A 61 4.88 -0.63 -0.30
C ALA A 61 5.95 -0.50 -1.36
N VAL A 62 6.90 0.39 -1.10
CA VAL A 62 8.06 0.57 -1.96
C VAL A 62 9.29 0.43 -1.09
N GLN A 63 10.18 -0.47 -1.50
CA GLN A 63 11.45 -0.66 -0.83
C GLN A 63 12.52 0.01 -1.67
N PRO A 64 13.06 1.16 -1.21
CA PRO A 64 14.12 1.84 -1.96
C PRO A 64 15.42 1.04 -1.86
N PRO A 65 16.38 1.29 -2.73
CA PRO A 65 17.67 0.62 -2.64
C PRO A 65 18.44 1.03 -1.38
N LEU A 66 18.13 2.23 -0.86
CA LEU A 66 18.69 2.70 0.40
C LEU A 66 17.56 3.31 1.19
N GLY A 67 17.62 3.20 2.49
CA GLY A 67 16.62 3.80 3.35
C GLY A 67 15.53 2.85 3.73
N SER A 68 14.50 3.37 4.35
CA SER A 68 13.40 2.57 4.88
C SER A 68 12.31 2.35 3.88
N VAL A 69 11.57 1.27 4.06
CA VAL A 69 10.38 1.00 3.25
C VAL A 69 9.36 2.11 3.48
N VAL A 70 8.71 2.55 2.43
CA VAL A 70 7.57 3.47 2.56
C VAL A 70 6.32 2.71 2.12
N SER A 71 5.20 3.00 2.74
CA SER A 71 3.97 2.31 2.39
C SER A 71 2.76 3.20 2.58
N ALA A 72 1.68 2.83 1.93
CA ALA A 72 0.41 3.51 2.08
C ALA A 72 -0.68 2.45 2.21
N GLY A 73 -1.65 2.71 3.06
CA GLY A 73 -2.76 1.79 3.29
C GLY A 73 -4.04 2.36 2.73
N TYR A 74 -4.94 1.46 2.37
CA TYR A 74 -6.24 1.83 1.86
C TYR A 74 -7.25 0.86 2.45
N SER A 75 -8.32 1.39 3.04
CA SER A 75 -9.35 0.56 3.66
C SER A 75 -10.60 0.64 2.80
N PRO A 76 -10.82 -0.34 1.94
CA PRO A 76 -11.99 -0.32 1.07
C PRO A 76 -13.26 -0.61 1.84
N THR A 77 -14.37 -0.11 1.34
CA THR A 77 -15.68 -0.44 1.88
C THR A 77 -16.50 -1.00 0.74
N PRO A 78 -17.61 -1.68 1.03
CA PRO A 78 -18.45 -2.20 -0.05
C PRO A 78 -18.94 -1.12 -0.99
N GLU A 79 -19.07 0.11 -0.48
CA GLU A 79 -19.52 1.20 -1.32
C GLU A 79 -18.38 1.81 -2.12
N LYS A 80 -17.15 1.64 -1.68
CA LYS A 80 -16.02 2.24 -2.36
C LYS A 80 -14.86 1.27 -2.37
N VAL A 81 -14.84 0.39 -3.33
CA VAL A 81 -13.80 -0.59 -3.46
C VAL A 81 -12.74 -0.12 -4.44
N SER A 82 -13.17 0.57 -5.51
CA SER A 82 -12.25 0.97 -6.55
C SER A 82 -11.40 2.16 -6.15
N ILE A 83 -10.17 2.16 -6.61
CA ILE A 83 -9.28 3.30 -6.43
C ILE A 83 -9.52 4.21 -7.62
N THR A 84 -9.94 5.45 -7.37
CA THR A 84 -10.22 6.38 -8.46
C THR A 84 -8.93 6.81 -9.12
N ASP A 85 -9.03 7.41 -10.31
CA ASP A 85 -7.86 7.89 -11.02
C ASP A 85 -7.10 8.94 -10.21
N ALA A 86 -7.80 9.80 -9.52
CA ALA A 86 -7.15 10.81 -8.68
C ALA A 86 -6.41 10.16 -7.52
N GLU A 87 -7.02 9.16 -6.90
CA GLU A 87 -6.38 8.44 -5.80
C GLU A 87 -5.17 7.66 -6.31
N HIS A 88 -5.29 7.08 -7.51
CA HIS A 88 -4.19 6.35 -8.12
C HIS A 88 -2.99 7.30 -8.31
N ASP A 89 -3.23 8.47 -8.86
CA ASP A 89 -2.18 9.44 -9.09
C ASP A 89 -1.56 9.90 -7.77
N ASP A 90 -2.38 10.14 -6.76
CA ASP A 90 -1.90 10.56 -5.45
C ASP A 90 -1.03 9.49 -4.82
N LEU A 91 -1.45 8.23 -4.92
CA LEU A 91 -0.67 7.13 -4.37
C LEU A 91 0.68 6.98 -5.09
N VAL A 92 0.65 7.02 -6.42
CA VAL A 92 1.87 6.85 -7.20
C VAL A 92 2.85 7.99 -6.90
N HIS A 93 2.38 9.22 -6.97
CA HIS A 93 3.26 10.36 -6.78
C HIS A 93 3.73 10.47 -5.33
N GLY A 94 2.83 10.22 -4.39
CA GLY A 94 3.18 10.31 -2.97
C GLY A 94 4.18 9.25 -2.55
N LEU A 95 3.97 8.02 -2.97
CA LEU A 95 4.88 6.95 -2.62
C LEU A 95 6.22 7.09 -3.34
N ALA A 96 6.20 7.51 -4.60
CA ALA A 96 7.43 7.72 -5.35
C ALA A 96 8.27 8.82 -4.71
N ALA A 97 7.62 9.92 -4.33
CA ALA A 97 8.31 11.03 -3.69
C ALA A 97 8.88 10.63 -2.33
N SER A 98 8.09 9.86 -1.56
CA SER A 98 8.54 9.40 -0.25
C SER A 98 9.72 8.44 -0.37
N ALA A 99 9.67 7.54 -1.35
CA ALA A 99 10.76 6.60 -1.56
C ALA A 99 12.03 7.32 -2.00
N ALA A 100 11.90 8.29 -2.88
CA ALA A 100 13.05 9.08 -3.31
C ALA A 100 13.64 9.85 -2.14
N LEU A 101 12.79 10.37 -1.27
CA LEU A 101 13.25 11.08 -0.09
C LEU A 101 14.03 10.15 0.84
N GLN A 102 13.60 8.90 0.97
CA GLN A 102 14.32 7.94 1.80
C GLN A 102 15.73 7.71 1.28
N VAL A 103 15.88 7.60 -0.03
CA VAL A 103 17.19 7.43 -0.63
C VAL A 103 18.06 8.65 -0.33
N LYS A 104 17.49 9.85 -0.50
CA LYS A 104 18.21 11.07 -0.29
C LYS A 104 18.66 11.19 1.16
N GLN A 105 17.78 10.85 2.09
CA GLN A 105 18.10 10.91 3.51
C GLN A 105 19.17 9.90 3.88
N ALA A 106 19.10 8.71 3.32
CA ALA A 106 20.08 7.67 3.60
C ALA A 106 21.47 8.07 3.06
N MET A 107 21.49 8.68 1.90
CA MET A 107 22.73 9.14 1.32
C MET A 107 23.33 10.28 2.14
N THR A 108 22.47 11.16 2.63
CA THR A 108 22.91 12.28 3.44
C THR A 108 23.46 11.79 4.78
N ASP A 109 22.79 10.80 5.36
CA ASP A 109 23.23 10.25 6.63
C ASP A 109 24.59 9.59 6.47
N ASP A 110 24.82 8.90 5.36
CA ASP A 110 26.08 8.28 5.11
C ASP A 110 27.16 9.31 4.92
N ALA A 111 26.85 10.41 4.35
CA ALA A 111 27.81 11.46 4.12
C ALA A 111 28.10 12.25 5.35
N ALA A 112 27.13 12.36 6.23
CA ALA A 112 27.25 13.18 7.40
C ALA A 112 28.16 12.69 8.48
N PRO A 113 28.43 11.49 8.59
CA PRO A 113 29.13 10.98 9.72
C PRO A 113 30.47 11.54 9.92
N THR A 114 30.93 12.03 8.96
CA THR A 114 32.13 12.53 9.17
C THR A 114 32.18 13.59 10.07
N ALA A 115 31.18 14.00 10.36
CA ALA A 115 31.15 15.04 11.18
C ALA A 115 31.53 14.61 12.47
N GLN A 116 31.97 14.55 12.75
CA GLN A 116 32.08 14.24 13.90
C GLN A 116 32.95 14.32 14.36
#